data_bd7677bad61cfd149ae3a01a1abc0e96
#
_entry.id   bd7677bad61cfd149ae3a01a1abc0e96
#
_cell.length_a   1.000
_cell.length_b   1.000
_cell.length_c   1.000
_cell.angle_alpha   90.00
_cell.angle_beta   90.00
_cell.angle_gamma   90.00
#
_symmetry.space_group_name_H-M   'P 1'
#
loop_
_entity.id
_entity.type
_entity.pdbx_description
1 polymer ?
#
loop_
_entity_poly.entity_id
_entity_poly.type
_entity_poly.pdbx_seq_one_letter_code
_entity_poly.pdbx_strand_id
1 'polypeptide(L)'
;PIALIAFNRFNHFKQALDALVKNKEVKDSILYVCIDGPRNTEDRKSQDQISDYVEIIRNEFQNVKIIKQDFNLGLAKHIIQSVTNIVNQHGKLIVLEDDHYVSEAFLKFMNDALRYYEPHKKVWHIASHTLVNDIKKKNEVFLYRVMNCWGWGTWKDRWKYFENDSEKLINEFTEQDIKKFNLDNTESFWSQILDNHSGRINTWATFWYATIFKNKGLCMNPFYSYLKNIGLDGSGVHKNLNKEYQDSQALNNYGIFNPQYNIEENLLAVKRIKKYYLNKSSKPKNFIRALISFFLGNKLLRKIEVILRKIIN
;
A
#
# COMPACT_ATOMS: atom_id res chain seq x y z
N PRO A 1 -5.24 17.02 1.33
CA PRO A 1 -5.53 16.23 2.54
C PRO A 1 -4.60 15.02 2.67
N ILE A 2 -4.32 14.66 3.92
CA ILE A 2 -3.55 13.49 4.32
C ILE A 2 -4.43 12.67 5.26
N ALA A 3 -4.61 11.37 5.01
CA ALA A 3 -5.18 10.43 5.96
C ALA A 3 -4.04 9.66 6.64
N LEU A 4 -3.92 9.76 7.95
CA LEU A 4 -3.05 8.96 8.78
C LEU A 4 -3.91 7.93 9.52
N ILE A 5 -3.82 6.69 9.08
CA ILE A 5 -4.58 5.57 9.61
C ILE A 5 -3.86 5.04 10.86
N ALA A 6 -4.58 4.93 11.96
CA ALA A 6 -4.02 4.52 13.24
C ALA A 6 -4.94 3.53 13.97
N PHE A 7 -4.36 2.80 14.92
CA PHE A 7 -5.12 1.94 15.80
C PHE A 7 -4.66 2.08 17.26
N ASN A 8 -3.58 1.41 17.68
CA ASN A 8 -3.12 1.36 19.08
C ASN A 8 -1.60 1.38 19.25
N ARG A 9 -0.82 1.69 18.21
CA ARG A 9 0.64 1.70 18.24
C ARG A 9 1.20 3.11 18.44
N PHE A 10 1.01 3.68 19.64
CA PHE A 10 1.38 5.07 19.93
C PHE A 10 2.82 5.43 19.54
N ASN A 11 3.80 4.58 19.87
CA ASN A 11 5.21 4.87 19.58
C ASN A 11 5.53 4.93 18.07
N HIS A 12 4.91 4.06 17.27
CA HIS A 12 5.03 4.09 15.82
C HIS A 12 4.33 5.32 15.26
N PHE A 13 3.09 5.55 15.67
CA PHE A 13 2.31 6.72 15.30
C PHE A 13 3.06 8.03 15.56
N LYS A 14 3.66 8.16 16.77
CA LYS A 14 4.45 9.33 17.12
C LYS A 14 5.62 9.53 16.16
N GLN A 15 6.40 8.48 15.89
CA GLN A 15 7.54 8.54 14.98
C GLN A 15 7.11 8.90 13.54
N ALA A 16 6.01 8.31 13.05
CA ALA A 16 5.48 8.61 11.73
C ALA A 16 5.01 10.07 11.63
N LEU A 17 4.31 10.57 12.63
CA LEU A 17 3.80 11.94 12.68
C LEU A 17 4.95 12.96 12.84
N ASP A 18 5.94 12.68 13.71
CA ASP A 18 7.15 13.52 13.87
C ASP A 18 7.94 13.64 12.55
N ALA A 19 8.01 12.55 11.78
CA ALA A 19 8.65 12.58 10.47
C ALA A 19 7.83 13.39 9.45
N LEU A 20 6.50 13.27 9.49
CA LEU A 20 5.60 14.01 8.60
C LEU A 20 5.68 15.53 8.86
N VAL A 21 5.70 15.95 10.12
CA VAL A 21 5.78 17.36 10.53
C VAL A 21 7.02 18.07 9.98
N LYS A 22 8.11 17.37 9.68
CA LYS A 22 9.32 17.95 9.08
C LYS A 22 9.16 18.37 7.63
N ASN A 23 8.08 17.98 6.96
CA ASN A 23 7.79 18.40 5.60
C ASN A 23 7.24 19.84 5.59
N LYS A 24 7.77 20.69 4.71
CA LYS A 24 7.37 22.11 4.64
C LYS A 24 5.89 22.28 4.28
N GLU A 25 5.35 21.36 3.50
CA GLU A 25 3.98 21.37 2.97
C GLU A 25 2.91 21.06 4.04
N VAL A 26 3.31 20.68 5.26
CA VAL A 26 2.33 20.43 6.36
C VAL A 26 1.53 21.67 6.71
N LYS A 27 2.14 22.88 6.62
CA LYS A 27 1.46 24.14 6.88
C LYS A 27 0.25 24.40 5.97
N ASP A 28 0.25 23.81 4.76
CA ASP A 28 -0.82 23.90 3.77
C ASP A 28 -1.67 22.62 3.71
N SER A 29 -1.43 21.69 4.63
CA SER A 29 -2.05 20.35 4.63
C SER A 29 -3.17 20.23 5.67
N ILE A 30 -4.26 19.56 5.27
CA ILE A 30 -5.30 19.10 6.20
C ILE A 30 -4.96 17.66 6.59
N LEU A 31 -4.71 17.43 7.88
CA LEU A 31 -4.47 16.10 8.43
C LEU A 31 -5.78 15.50 8.96
N TYR A 32 -6.11 14.32 8.50
CA TYR A 32 -7.13 13.43 9.07
C TYR A 32 -6.45 12.30 9.82
N VAL A 33 -6.55 12.29 11.14
CA VAL A 33 -6.10 11.15 11.96
C VAL A 33 -7.30 10.23 12.15
N CYS A 34 -7.27 9.09 11.45
CA CYS A 34 -8.35 8.11 11.45
C CYS A 34 -7.98 6.97 12.39
N ILE A 35 -8.64 6.90 13.55
CA ILE A 35 -8.37 5.92 14.61
C ILE A 35 -9.49 4.87 14.61
N ASP A 36 -9.14 3.60 14.36
CA ASP A 36 -10.10 2.49 14.46
C ASP A 36 -10.54 2.28 15.91
N GLY A 37 -11.73 1.73 16.13
CA GLY A 37 -12.29 1.55 17.46
C GLY A 37 -11.50 0.59 18.34
N PRO A 38 -11.51 0.76 19.67
CA PRO A 38 -10.79 -0.11 20.59
C PRO A 38 -11.47 -1.47 20.74
N ARG A 39 -10.68 -2.53 20.91
CA ARG A 39 -11.14 -3.89 21.25
C ARG A 39 -11.22 -4.12 22.76
N ASN A 40 -10.45 -3.32 23.52
CA ASN A 40 -10.31 -3.43 24.96
C ASN A 40 -9.81 -2.10 25.56
N THR A 41 -9.65 -2.07 26.89
CA THR A 41 -9.21 -0.89 27.64
C THR A 41 -7.79 -0.45 27.29
N GLU A 42 -6.88 -1.38 26.97
CA GLU A 42 -5.49 -1.05 26.62
C GLU A 42 -5.42 -0.37 25.26
N ASP A 43 -6.20 -0.84 24.29
CA ASP A 43 -6.33 -0.17 22.99
C ASP A 43 -6.83 1.28 23.20
N ARG A 44 -7.84 1.48 24.06
CA ARG A 44 -8.38 2.82 24.38
C ARG A 44 -7.34 3.74 24.96
N LYS A 45 -6.56 3.29 25.94
CA LYS A 45 -5.47 4.07 26.54
C LYS A 45 -4.45 4.52 25.48
N SER A 46 -4.06 3.62 24.58
CA SER A 46 -3.12 3.94 23.50
C SER A 46 -3.73 4.94 22.51
N GLN A 47 -5.02 4.85 22.23
CA GLN A 47 -5.76 5.77 21.37
C GLN A 47 -5.91 7.17 22.00
N ASP A 48 -6.05 7.24 23.31
CA ASP A 48 -6.08 8.52 24.04
C ASP A 48 -4.70 9.18 23.97
N GLN A 49 -3.60 8.44 24.14
CA GLN A 49 -2.24 8.94 23.95
C GLN A 49 -2.03 9.48 22.51
N ILE A 50 -2.53 8.76 21.49
CA ILE A 50 -2.49 9.22 20.10
C ILE A 50 -3.22 10.56 19.97
N SER A 51 -4.42 10.67 20.53
CA SER A 51 -5.24 11.88 20.43
C SER A 51 -4.61 13.07 21.13
N ASP A 52 -4.09 12.84 22.35
CA ASP A 52 -3.39 13.88 23.14
C ASP A 52 -2.16 14.39 22.38
N TYR A 53 -1.40 13.48 21.77
CA TYR A 53 -0.24 13.86 20.98
C TYR A 53 -0.59 14.66 19.73
N VAL A 54 -1.69 14.33 19.06
CA VAL A 54 -2.21 15.09 17.91
C VAL A 54 -2.57 16.53 18.31
N GLU A 55 -3.13 16.74 19.49
CA GLU A 55 -3.44 18.10 19.98
C GLU A 55 -2.17 18.94 20.21
N ILE A 56 -1.06 18.32 20.65
CA ILE A 56 0.23 19.02 20.84
C ILE A 56 0.76 19.56 19.50
N ILE A 57 0.62 18.80 18.41
CA ILE A 57 1.19 19.18 17.10
C ILE A 57 0.17 19.84 16.15
N ARG A 58 -1.05 20.08 16.61
CA ARG A 58 -2.15 20.59 15.80
C ARG A 58 -1.79 21.83 14.99
N ASN A 59 -1.05 22.75 15.60
CA ASN A 59 -0.66 24.03 14.98
C ASN A 59 0.40 23.90 13.88
N GLU A 60 0.99 22.71 13.68
CA GLU A 60 1.90 22.46 12.59
C GLU A 60 1.17 22.31 11.24
N PHE A 61 -0.11 22.00 11.25
CA PHE A 61 -0.93 21.79 10.06
C PHE A 61 -1.90 22.95 9.82
N GLN A 62 -2.36 23.10 8.56
CA GLN A 62 -3.44 24.03 8.24
C GLN A 62 -4.71 23.71 9.04
N ASN A 63 -5.03 22.43 9.15
CA ASN A 63 -6.13 21.92 9.95
C ASN A 63 -5.88 20.46 10.33
N VAL A 64 -6.39 20.06 11.50
CA VAL A 64 -6.34 18.66 11.96
C VAL A 64 -7.73 18.21 12.38
N LYS A 65 -8.14 17.05 11.88
CA LYS A 65 -9.40 16.37 12.21
C LYS A 65 -9.11 14.98 12.74
N ILE A 66 -9.52 14.70 13.96
CA ILE A 66 -9.45 13.36 14.56
C ILE A 66 -10.80 12.68 14.32
N ILE A 67 -10.78 11.52 13.70
CA ILE A 67 -11.96 10.67 13.44
C ILE A 67 -11.75 9.36 14.19
N LYS A 68 -12.49 9.17 15.29
CA LYS A 68 -12.47 7.93 16.07
C LYS A 68 -13.69 7.09 15.73
N GLN A 69 -13.50 5.77 15.60
CA GLN A 69 -14.59 4.81 15.52
C GLN A 69 -15.01 4.36 16.91
N ASP A 70 -16.30 4.17 17.13
CA ASP A 70 -16.83 3.72 18.44
C ASP A 70 -16.49 2.25 18.74
N PHE A 71 -16.41 1.43 17.70
CA PHE A 71 -16.08 0.00 17.74
C PHE A 71 -15.06 -0.40 16.67
N ASN A 72 -14.34 -1.48 16.90
CA ASN A 72 -13.29 -1.95 15.99
C ASN A 72 -13.90 -2.46 14.68
N LEU A 73 -13.54 -1.80 13.60
CA LEU A 73 -13.95 -2.15 12.23
C LEU A 73 -13.01 -3.19 11.59
N GLY A 74 -11.78 -3.26 12.10
CA GLY A 74 -10.67 -3.98 11.48
C GLY A 74 -10.04 -3.17 10.33
N LEU A 75 -8.76 -3.44 10.08
CA LEU A 75 -7.90 -2.65 9.19
C LEU A 75 -8.54 -2.39 7.82
N ALA A 76 -9.04 -3.43 7.15
CA ALA A 76 -9.56 -3.30 5.79
C ALA A 76 -10.76 -2.34 5.73
N LYS A 77 -11.79 -2.58 6.54
CA LYS A 77 -13.00 -1.76 6.56
C LYS A 77 -12.70 -0.32 6.99
N HIS A 78 -11.82 -0.16 7.99
CA HIS A 78 -11.43 1.16 8.49
C HIS A 78 -10.71 1.99 7.41
N ILE A 79 -9.75 1.41 6.68
CA ILE A 79 -9.06 2.09 5.58
C ILE A 79 -10.04 2.44 4.45
N ILE A 80 -10.86 1.48 4.00
CA ILE A 80 -11.81 1.71 2.91
C ILE A 80 -12.75 2.87 3.24
N GLN A 81 -13.32 2.87 4.44
CA GLN A 81 -14.25 3.91 4.89
C GLN A 81 -13.55 5.27 5.00
N SER A 82 -12.37 5.32 5.62
CA SER A 82 -11.61 6.56 5.79
C SER A 82 -11.22 7.18 4.44
N VAL A 83 -10.65 6.36 3.55
CA VAL A 83 -10.24 6.81 2.20
C VAL A 83 -11.46 7.30 1.41
N THR A 84 -12.56 6.53 1.40
CA THR A 84 -13.78 6.87 0.67
C THR A 84 -14.35 8.20 1.12
N ASN A 85 -14.48 8.42 2.43
CA ASN A 85 -15.04 9.64 2.99
C ASN A 85 -14.18 10.87 2.64
N ILE A 86 -12.85 10.76 2.80
CA ILE A 86 -11.95 11.90 2.63
C ILE A 86 -11.74 12.21 1.13
N VAL A 87 -11.54 11.18 0.29
CA VAL A 87 -11.33 11.42 -1.15
C VAL A 87 -12.57 11.98 -1.83
N ASN A 88 -13.77 11.58 -1.38
CA ASN A 88 -15.03 12.14 -1.87
C ASN A 88 -15.21 13.61 -1.53
N GLN A 89 -14.70 14.04 -0.37
CA GLN A 89 -14.76 15.44 0.07
C GLN A 89 -13.73 16.32 -0.67
N HIS A 90 -12.53 15.79 -0.95
CA HIS A 90 -11.41 16.61 -1.40
C HIS A 90 -10.95 16.36 -2.84
N GLY A 91 -11.50 15.34 -3.51
CA GLY A 91 -11.13 15.00 -4.89
C GLY A 91 -9.85 14.18 -5.03
N LYS A 92 -8.89 14.29 -4.10
CA LYS A 92 -7.64 13.50 -4.03
C LYS A 92 -7.17 13.36 -2.59
N LEU A 93 -6.28 12.40 -2.34
CA LEU A 93 -5.86 12.05 -0.98
C LEU A 93 -4.46 11.42 -0.99
N ILE A 94 -3.67 11.73 0.04
CA ILE A 94 -2.47 10.99 0.43
C ILE A 94 -2.82 10.13 1.65
N VAL A 95 -2.42 8.85 1.64
CA VAL A 95 -2.72 7.88 2.71
C VAL A 95 -1.43 7.37 3.33
N LEU A 96 -1.35 7.45 4.65
CA LEU A 96 -0.28 6.90 5.48
C LEU A 96 -0.88 5.98 6.55
N GLU A 97 -0.07 5.03 7.03
CA GLU A 97 -0.37 4.21 8.20
C GLU A 97 0.58 4.60 9.37
N ASP A 98 0.24 4.21 10.58
CA ASP A 98 0.96 4.61 11.80
C ASP A 98 2.42 4.13 11.88
N ASP A 99 2.86 3.26 10.98
CA ASP A 99 4.23 2.77 10.85
C ASP A 99 4.98 3.29 9.60
N HIS A 100 4.45 4.30 8.94
CA HIS A 100 5.04 4.91 7.76
C HIS A 100 5.94 6.09 8.13
N TYR A 101 7.25 5.86 8.24
CA TYR A 101 8.25 6.90 8.46
C TYR A 101 8.65 7.54 7.14
N VAL A 102 8.32 8.81 6.94
CA VAL A 102 8.52 9.55 5.68
C VAL A 102 9.76 10.44 5.72
N SER A 103 10.30 10.77 4.55
CA SER A 103 11.36 11.77 4.38
C SER A 103 10.81 13.20 4.45
N GLU A 104 11.70 14.17 4.61
CA GLU A 104 11.33 15.61 4.60
C GLU A 104 10.87 16.13 3.23
N ALA A 105 11.09 15.36 2.16
CA ALA A 105 10.65 15.67 0.80
C ALA A 105 9.40 14.88 0.35
N PHE A 106 8.82 14.08 1.23
CA PHE A 106 7.71 13.19 0.91
C PHE A 106 6.47 13.93 0.40
N LEU A 107 6.01 14.95 1.14
CA LEU A 107 4.80 15.69 0.75
C LEU A 107 4.98 16.46 -0.55
N LYS A 108 6.15 17.08 -0.75
CA LYS A 108 6.46 17.74 -2.01
C LYS A 108 6.36 16.75 -3.18
N PHE A 109 7.03 15.60 -3.07
CA PHE A 109 7.00 14.56 -4.08
C PHE A 109 5.58 14.08 -4.37
N MET A 110 4.81 13.73 -3.34
CA MET A 110 3.44 13.24 -3.48
C MET A 110 2.51 14.27 -4.13
N ASN A 111 2.61 15.53 -3.72
CA ASN A 111 1.80 16.62 -4.28
C ASN A 111 2.14 16.89 -5.76
N ASP A 112 3.43 16.89 -6.12
CA ASP A 112 3.86 17.10 -7.49
C ASP A 112 3.40 15.93 -8.38
N ALA A 113 3.54 14.69 -7.91
CA ALA A 113 3.08 13.51 -8.62
C ALA A 113 1.54 13.47 -8.80
N LEU A 114 0.80 13.74 -7.72
CA LEU A 114 -0.67 13.81 -7.78
C LEU A 114 -1.14 14.91 -8.72
N ARG A 115 -0.48 16.06 -8.77
CA ARG A 115 -0.83 17.16 -9.68
C ARG A 115 -0.53 16.80 -11.12
N TYR A 116 0.67 16.25 -11.38
CA TYR A 116 1.11 15.93 -12.72
C TYR A 116 0.25 14.82 -13.36
N TYR A 117 -0.01 13.73 -12.62
CA TYR A 117 -0.74 12.59 -13.17
C TYR A 117 -2.28 12.70 -13.09
N GLU A 118 -2.84 13.74 -12.49
CA GLU A 118 -4.30 13.94 -12.40
C GLU A 118 -5.01 13.90 -13.77
N PRO A 119 -4.51 14.58 -14.84
CA PRO A 119 -5.11 14.50 -16.17
C PRO A 119 -4.88 13.17 -16.87
N HIS A 120 -3.87 12.40 -16.48
CA HIS A 120 -3.51 11.12 -17.08
C HIS A 120 -4.38 9.98 -16.55
N LYS A 121 -5.57 9.79 -17.11
CA LYS A 121 -6.60 8.86 -16.61
C LYS A 121 -6.17 7.39 -16.56
N LYS A 122 -5.08 7.03 -17.21
CA LYS A 122 -4.46 5.70 -17.12
C LYS A 122 -3.64 5.49 -15.85
N VAL A 123 -3.26 6.57 -15.14
CA VAL A 123 -2.58 6.49 -13.85
C VAL A 123 -3.61 6.56 -12.73
N TRP A 124 -3.64 5.52 -11.89
CA TRP A 124 -4.66 5.33 -10.87
C TRP A 124 -4.14 5.50 -9.45
N HIS A 125 -2.84 5.33 -9.27
CA HIS A 125 -2.21 5.24 -7.96
C HIS A 125 -0.81 5.84 -8.00
N ILE A 126 -0.47 6.59 -6.98
CA ILE A 126 0.85 7.15 -6.72
C ILE A 126 1.42 6.47 -5.49
N ALA A 127 2.58 5.84 -5.57
CA ALA A 127 3.30 5.28 -4.44
C ALA A 127 4.54 6.13 -4.09
N SER A 128 4.91 6.14 -2.83
CA SER A 128 6.14 6.81 -2.36
C SER A 128 7.29 5.85 -2.08
N HIS A 129 7.02 4.55 -2.13
CA HIS A 129 7.97 3.48 -1.84
C HIS A 129 8.25 2.63 -3.08
N THR A 130 9.45 2.06 -3.17
CA THR A 130 9.84 1.15 -4.24
C THR A 130 10.63 -0.05 -3.71
N LEU A 131 10.51 -1.19 -4.42
CA LEU A 131 11.29 -2.41 -4.16
C LEU A 131 12.69 -2.38 -4.84
N VAL A 132 12.93 -1.42 -5.72
CA VAL A 132 14.13 -1.35 -6.58
C VAL A 132 14.94 -0.08 -6.33
N ASN A 133 15.16 0.28 -5.08
CA ASN A 133 15.91 1.48 -4.70
C ASN A 133 17.17 1.69 -5.55
N ASP A 134 17.21 2.79 -6.33
CA ASP A 134 18.32 3.18 -7.19
C ASP A 134 18.64 4.67 -6.99
N ILE A 135 19.65 4.96 -6.18
CA ILE A 135 20.04 6.34 -5.86
C ILE A 135 20.49 7.14 -7.08
N LYS A 136 21.00 6.48 -8.13
CA LYS A 136 21.38 7.16 -9.38
C LYS A 136 20.17 7.70 -10.12
N LYS A 137 18.97 7.15 -9.84
CA LYS A 137 17.68 7.53 -10.39
C LYS A 137 16.75 8.19 -9.36
N LYS A 138 17.30 8.80 -8.33
CA LYS A 138 16.57 9.35 -7.18
C LYS A 138 15.48 10.36 -7.53
N ASN A 139 15.57 11.01 -8.67
CA ASN A 139 14.60 12.01 -9.14
C ASN A 139 13.60 11.44 -10.17
N GLU A 140 13.83 10.19 -10.63
CA GLU A 140 13.01 9.56 -11.65
C GLU A 140 11.89 8.72 -11.03
N VAL A 141 10.83 8.56 -11.78
CA VAL A 141 9.71 7.67 -11.45
C VAL A 141 9.46 6.69 -12.61
N PHE A 142 8.74 5.63 -12.31
CA PHE A 142 8.31 4.67 -13.32
C PHE A 142 6.85 4.28 -13.13
N LEU A 143 6.22 3.86 -14.22
CA LEU A 143 4.85 3.35 -14.23
C LEU A 143 4.87 1.84 -14.42
N TYR A 144 4.04 1.12 -13.67
CA TYR A 144 3.78 -0.30 -13.90
C TYR A 144 2.42 -0.71 -13.29
N ARG A 145 1.97 -1.92 -13.58
CA ARG A 145 0.61 -2.38 -13.24
C ARG A 145 0.37 -2.68 -11.76
N VAL A 146 1.43 -2.93 -10.96
CA VAL A 146 1.27 -3.38 -9.58
C VAL A 146 1.27 -2.20 -8.61
N MET A 147 0.34 -2.22 -7.68
CA MET A 147 0.18 -1.21 -6.63
C MET A 147 1.11 -1.51 -5.43
N ASN A 148 1.59 -0.46 -4.78
CA ASN A 148 2.30 -0.52 -3.50
C ASN A 148 1.55 0.34 -2.46
N CYS A 149 1.14 -0.29 -1.34
CA CYS A 149 0.30 0.38 -0.33
C CYS A 149 1.07 1.21 0.70
N TRP A 150 2.39 1.31 0.63
CA TRP A 150 3.16 2.08 1.59
C TRP A 150 3.29 3.55 1.17
N GLY A 151 2.55 4.43 1.86
CA GLY A 151 2.51 5.85 1.57
C GLY A 151 2.07 6.13 0.14
N TRP A 152 0.78 6.19 -0.07
CA TRP A 152 0.21 6.24 -1.40
C TRP A 152 -0.80 7.38 -1.55
N GLY A 153 -1.19 7.63 -2.79
CA GLY A 153 -2.23 8.61 -3.09
C GLY A 153 -3.05 8.21 -4.31
N THR A 154 -4.26 8.75 -4.38
CA THR A 154 -5.20 8.54 -5.47
C THR A 154 -6.19 9.70 -5.58
N TRP A 155 -7.10 9.61 -6.54
CA TRP A 155 -8.13 10.59 -6.84
C TRP A 155 -9.52 9.98 -6.72
N LYS A 156 -10.53 10.82 -6.45
CA LYS A 156 -11.93 10.44 -6.32
C LYS A 156 -12.46 9.70 -7.56
N ASP A 157 -12.11 10.18 -8.74
CA ASP A 157 -12.59 9.63 -10.02
C ASP A 157 -11.98 8.26 -10.36
N ARG A 158 -10.91 7.83 -9.66
CA ARG A 158 -10.36 6.48 -9.71
C ARG A 158 -10.88 5.63 -8.56
N TRP A 159 -10.83 6.15 -7.32
CA TRP A 159 -11.27 5.43 -6.13
C TRP A 159 -12.75 5.03 -6.16
N LYS A 160 -13.62 5.78 -6.84
CA LYS A 160 -15.04 5.45 -6.98
C LYS A 160 -15.31 4.07 -7.62
N TYR A 161 -14.33 3.48 -8.29
CA TYR A 161 -14.40 2.13 -8.87
C TYR A 161 -13.89 1.04 -7.93
N PHE A 162 -13.44 1.40 -6.72
CA PHE A 162 -12.96 0.42 -5.75
C PHE A 162 -14.02 -0.66 -5.52
N GLU A 163 -13.61 -1.92 -5.73
CA GLU A 163 -14.47 -3.09 -5.61
C GLU A 163 -13.83 -4.08 -4.63
N ASN A 164 -14.59 -4.48 -3.59
CA ASN A 164 -14.18 -5.46 -2.59
C ASN A 164 -15.10 -6.69 -2.66
N ASP A 165 -15.06 -7.37 -3.80
CA ASP A 165 -15.87 -8.57 -4.07
C ASP A 165 -14.97 -9.68 -4.65
N SER A 166 -14.55 -10.60 -3.77
CA SER A 166 -13.67 -11.70 -4.17
C SER A 166 -14.37 -12.72 -5.07
N GLU A 167 -15.67 -12.99 -4.87
CA GLU A 167 -16.43 -13.92 -5.67
C GLU A 167 -16.56 -13.42 -7.12
N LYS A 168 -16.92 -12.16 -7.28
CA LYS A 168 -16.97 -11.51 -8.59
C LYS A 168 -15.62 -11.55 -9.30
N LEU A 169 -14.52 -11.24 -8.62
CA LEU A 169 -13.18 -11.30 -9.19
C LEU A 169 -12.81 -12.72 -9.65
N ILE A 170 -13.15 -13.74 -8.86
CA ILE A 170 -12.88 -15.15 -9.18
C ILE A 170 -13.65 -15.58 -10.45
N ASN A 171 -14.86 -15.09 -10.64
CA ASN A 171 -15.70 -15.41 -11.80
C ASN A 171 -15.27 -14.65 -13.07
N GLU A 172 -14.74 -13.42 -12.93
CA GLU A 172 -14.39 -12.55 -14.07
C GLU A 172 -12.97 -12.77 -14.60
N PHE A 173 -11.99 -13.13 -13.71
CA PHE A 173 -10.59 -13.23 -14.14
C PHE A 173 -10.30 -14.53 -14.89
N THR A 174 -9.81 -14.41 -16.12
CA THR A 174 -9.29 -15.53 -16.92
C THR A 174 -7.93 -16.01 -16.37
N GLU A 175 -7.48 -17.17 -16.81
CA GLU A 175 -6.14 -17.67 -16.49
C GLU A 175 -5.03 -16.70 -16.97
N GLN A 176 -5.25 -16.05 -18.11
CA GLN A 176 -4.31 -15.06 -18.64
C GLN A 176 -4.28 -13.79 -17.78
N ASP A 177 -5.45 -13.35 -17.28
CA ASP A 177 -5.51 -12.21 -16.36
C ASP A 177 -4.79 -12.51 -15.05
N ILE A 178 -5.02 -13.70 -14.48
CA ILE A 178 -4.33 -14.14 -13.25
C ILE A 178 -2.82 -14.22 -13.46
N LYS A 179 -2.35 -14.74 -14.61
CA LYS A 179 -0.93 -14.73 -14.94
C LYS A 179 -0.36 -13.32 -14.96
N LYS A 180 -1.03 -12.37 -15.62
CA LYS A 180 -0.60 -10.97 -15.69
C LYS A 180 -0.69 -10.28 -14.33
N PHE A 181 -1.75 -10.52 -13.56
CA PHE A 181 -1.96 -10.03 -12.21
C PHE A 181 -0.84 -10.49 -11.28
N ASN A 182 -0.40 -11.73 -11.40
CA ASN A 182 0.75 -12.30 -10.70
C ASN A 182 2.12 -11.86 -11.27
N LEU A 183 2.17 -10.72 -11.94
CA LEU A 183 3.38 -10.17 -12.58
C LEU A 183 4.06 -11.23 -13.48
N ASP A 184 3.26 -11.83 -14.37
CA ASP A 184 3.63 -12.92 -15.27
C ASP A 184 4.15 -14.17 -14.53
N ASN A 185 3.45 -14.56 -13.45
CA ASN A 185 3.77 -15.66 -12.52
C ASN A 185 5.07 -15.48 -11.72
N THR A 186 5.59 -14.27 -11.63
CA THR A 186 6.77 -13.99 -10.81
C THR A 186 6.40 -13.91 -9.32
N GLU A 187 5.18 -13.52 -9.00
CA GLU A 187 4.63 -13.45 -7.65
C GLU A 187 3.25 -14.11 -7.60
N SER A 188 2.67 -14.28 -6.42
CA SER A 188 1.39 -14.96 -6.20
C SER A 188 0.32 -14.03 -5.59
N PHE A 189 0.17 -12.82 -6.14
CA PHE A 189 -0.82 -11.85 -5.64
C PHE A 189 -2.25 -12.37 -5.65
N TRP A 190 -2.60 -13.21 -6.64
CA TRP A 190 -3.92 -13.80 -6.74
C TRP A 190 -4.27 -14.69 -5.54
N SER A 191 -3.29 -15.27 -4.88
CA SER A 191 -3.54 -16.06 -3.68
C SER A 191 -4.21 -15.25 -2.57
N GLN A 192 -3.95 -13.94 -2.50
CA GLN A 192 -4.61 -13.07 -1.52
C GLN A 192 -6.11 -12.87 -1.82
N ILE A 193 -6.53 -12.89 -3.09
CA ILE A 193 -7.96 -12.88 -3.45
C ILE A 193 -8.63 -14.16 -2.96
N LEU A 194 -7.99 -15.33 -3.19
CA LEU A 194 -8.51 -16.61 -2.71
C LEU A 194 -8.53 -16.72 -1.18
N ASP A 195 -7.54 -16.15 -0.51
CA ASP A 195 -7.45 -16.12 0.95
C ASP A 195 -8.53 -15.21 1.57
N ASN A 196 -8.83 -14.07 0.93
CA ASN A 196 -9.96 -13.23 1.31
C ASN A 196 -11.31 -13.95 1.06
N HIS A 197 -11.47 -14.61 -0.09
CA HIS A 197 -12.69 -15.36 -0.40
C HIS A 197 -12.97 -16.47 0.60
N SER A 198 -11.93 -17.17 1.06
CA SER A 198 -12.06 -18.22 2.08
C SER A 198 -12.16 -17.69 3.52
N GLY A 199 -12.10 -16.37 3.74
CA GLY A 199 -12.14 -15.75 5.06
C GLY A 199 -10.86 -15.89 5.89
N ARG A 200 -9.75 -16.40 5.31
CA ARG A 200 -8.47 -16.55 6.03
C ARG A 200 -7.77 -15.23 6.31
N ILE A 201 -7.94 -14.27 5.44
CA ILE A 201 -7.45 -12.90 5.62
C ILE A 201 -8.57 -11.92 5.29
N ASN A 202 -8.43 -10.70 5.79
CA ASN A 202 -9.31 -9.59 5.45
C ASN A 202 -8.43 -8.38 5.11
N THR A 203 -8.21 -8.15 3.81
CA THR A 203 -7.32 -7.08 3.32
C THR A 203 -8.05 -6.17 2.33
N TRP A 204 -7.58 -4.94 2.18
CA TRP A 204 -8.11 -3.97 1.22
C TRP A 204 -7.19 -3.84 -0.01
N ALA A 205 -5.88 -3.96 0.20
CA ALA A 205 -4.86 -3.60 -0.77
C ALA A 205 -4.93 -4.43 -2.06
N THR A 206 -5.14 -5.76 -1.92
CA THR A 206 -5.26 -6.65 -3.08
C THR A 206 -6.48 -6.33 -3.93
N PHE A 207 -7.58 -5.86 -3.32
CA PHE A 207 -8.80 -5.43 -4.04
C PHE A 207 -8.60 -4.10 -4.77
N TRP A 208 -7.86 -3.15 -4.17
CA TRP A 208 -7.49 -1.94 -4.88
C TRP A 208 -6.58 -2.25 -6.08
N TYR A 209 -5.61 -3.14 -5.90
CA TYR A 209 -4.81 -3.61 -7.02
C TYR A 209 -5.65 -4.30 -8.10
N ALA A 210 -6.59 -5.17 -7.74
CA ALA A 210 -7.50 -5.82 -8.68
C ALA A 210 -8.37 -4.81 -9.44
N THR A 211 -8.87 -3.79 -8.74
CA THR A 211 -9.63 -2.69 -9.35
C THR A 211 -8.80 -1.93 -10.38
N ILE A 212 -7.55 -1.55 -10.04
CA ILE A 212 -6.62 -0.89 -10.97
C ILE A 212 -6.36 -1.79 -12.17
N PHE A 213 -6.07 -3.07 -11.95
CA PHE A 213 -5.76 -4.05 -12.99
C PHE A 213 -6.92 -4.25 -13.99
N LYS A 214 -8.15 -4.43 -13.50
CA LYS A 214 -9.36 -4.54 -14.33
C LYS A 214 -9.54 -3.34 -15.25
N ASN A 215 -9.22 -2.15 -14.77
CA ASN A 215 -9.31 -0.91 -15.52
C ASN A 215 -8.06 -0.61 -16.36
N LYS A 216 -7.13 -1.56 -16.51
CA LYS A 216 -5.87 -1.39 -17.25
C LYS A 216 -5.07 -0.18 -16.75
N GLY A 217 -5.23 0.15 -15.47
CA GLY A 217 -4.59 1.25 -14.78
C GLY A 217 -3.12 0.98 -14.50
N LEU A 218 -2.36 2.05 -14.31
CA LEU A 218 -0.96 2.04 -13.95
C LEU A 218 -0.77 2.70 -12.59
N CYS A 219 0.28 2.26 -11.89
CA CYS A 219 0.74 2.81 -10.62
C CYS A 219 2.08 3.48 -10.82
N MET A 220 2.22 4.73 -10.38
CA MET A 220 3.49 5.44 -10.37
C MET A 220 4.27 5.07 -9.12
N ASN A 221 5.56 4.80 -9.29
CA ASN A 221 6.50 4.51 -8.21
C ASN A 221 7.79 5.29 -8.41
N PRO A 222 8.45 5.76 -7.32
CA PRO A 222 9.78 6.35 -7.43
C PRO A 222 10.84 5.26 -7.65
N PHE A 223 11.97 5.62 -8.27
CA PHE A 223 13.16 4.75 -8.26
C PHE A 223 13.91 4.77 -6.93
N TYR A 224 13.62 5.74 -6.05
CA TYR A 224 14.25 5.84 -4.73
C TYR A 224 13.21 6.28 -3.69
N SER A 225 13.03 5.46 -2.65
CA SER A 225 11.91 5.57 -1.70
C SER A 225 11.93 6.86 -0.89
N TYR A 226 10.74 7.45 -0.70
CA TYR A 226 10.49 8.57 0.22
C TYR A 226 9.93 8.12 1.57
N LEU A 227 9.73 6.81 1.73
CA LEU A 227 9.12 6.21 2.92
C LEU A 227 9.82 4.90 3.26
N LYS A 228 9.94 4.61 4.55
CA LYS A 228 10.25 3.29 5.10
C LYS A 228 9.14 2.85 6.08
N ASN A 229 8.85 1.55 6.12
CA ASN A 229 7.94 0.97 7.11
C ASN A 229 8.73 0.59 8.35
N ILE A 230 8.40 1.17 9.51
CA ILE A 230 9.04 0.90 10.80
C ILE A 230 8.30 -0.18 11.61
N GLY A 231 7.14 -0.66 11.15
CA GLY A 231 6.32 -1.68 11.82
C GLY A 231 6.73 -3.12 11.53
N LEU A 232 7.87 -3.36 10.86
CA LEU A 232 8.42 -4.71 10.61
C LEU A 232 9.22 -5.24 11.82
N ASP A 233 8.97 -4.73 13.00
CA ASP A 233 9.60 -5.09 14.28
C ASP A 233 8.89 -6.26 15.01
N GLY A 234 7.84 -6.82 14.39
CA GLY A 234 7.04 -7.90 14.96
C GLY A 234 5.80 -7.43 15.74
N SER A 235 5.59 -6.12 15.91
CA SER A 235 4.42 -5.56 16.61
C SER A 235 3.15 -5.52 15.76
N GLY A 236 3.29 -5.62 14.43
CA GLY A 236 2.19 -5.54 13.45
C GLY A 236 1.55 -6.90 13.13
N VAL A 237 0.56 -6.87 12.24
CA VAL A 237 -0.14 -8.07 11.73
C VAL A 237 0.82 -9.01 10.99
N HIS A 238 1.85 -8.47 10.34
CA HIS A 238 2.90 -9.22 9.67
C HIS A 238 4.09 -9.44 10.62
N LYS A 239 4.06 -10.53 11.37
CA LYS A 239 5.07 -10.88 12.40
C LYS A 239 6.48 -11.22 11.88
N ASN A 240 6.80 -10.97 10.64
CA ASN A 240 8.12 -11.25 10.09
C ASN A 240 9.11 -10.13 10.44
N LEU A 241 9.97 -10.40 11.41
CA LEU A 241 11.15 -9.59 11.71
C LEU A 241 12.07 -9.56 10.49
N ASN A 242 12.18 -8.44 9.82
CA ASN A 242 13.16 -8.22 8.76
C ASN A 242 13.99 -6.97 9.06
N LYS A 243 14.83 -7.07 10.12
CA LYS A 243 15.69 -5.97 10.58
C LYS A 243 16.60 -5.44 9.47
N GLU A 244 17.15 -6.33 8.61
CA GLU A 244 17.99 -5.90 7.50
C GLU A 244 17.26 -4.99 6.50
N TYR A 245 15.96 -5.14 6.36
CA TYR A 245 15.14 -4.30 5.51
C TYR A 245 14.89 -2.91 6.12
N GLN A 246 14.80 -2.82 7.45
CA GLN A 246 14.55 -1.56 8.17
C GLN A 246 15.77 -0.64 8.21
N ASP A 247 16.97 -1.21 8.47
CA ASP A 247 18.19 -0.44 8.72
C ASP A 247 18.88 0.06 7.44
N SER A 248 18.60 -0.54 6.29
CA SER A 248 19.31 -0.27 5.03
C SER A 248 18.67 0.79 4.14
N GLN A 249 17.52 1.33 4.48
CA GLN A 249 16.79 2.27 3.61
C GLN A 249 17.08 3.73 3.95
N ALA A 250 18.12 4.28 3.30
CA ALA A 250 18.24 5.71 3.17
C ALA A 250 17.05 6.25 2.35
N LEU A 251 16.43 7.35 2.82
CA LEU A 251 15.28 7.96 2.18
C LEU A 251 15.68 9.07 1.21
N ASN A 252 14.85 9.28 0.21
CA ASN A 252 15.01 10.35 -0.75
C ASN A 252 14.58 11.69 -0.13
N ASN A 253 15.54 12.58 0.11
CA ASN A 253 15.32 13.93 0.66
C ASN A 253 15.45 15.04 -0.39
N TYR A 254 15.53 14.70 -1.68
CA TYR A 254 15.84 15.71 -2.71
C TYR A 254 14.61 16.48 -3.19
N GLY A 255 13.40 15.95 -3.04
CA GLY A 255 12.15 16.66 -3.42
C GLY A 255 12.03 17.04 -4.89
N ILE A 256 12.83 16.44 -5.77
CA ILE A 256 12.78 16.66 -7.22
C ILE A 256 11.96 15.56 -7.84
N PHE A 257 10.97 15.94 -8.64
CA PHE A 257 10.07 15.03 -9.34
C PHE A 257 10.28 15.14 -10.85
N ASN A 258 10.84 14.10 -11.47
CA ASN A 258 10.95 13.95 -12.93
C ASN A 258 9.94 12.90 -13.40
N PRO A 259 8.83 13.31 -14.03
CA PRO A 259 7.77 12.39 -14.43
C PRO A 259 8.22 11.47 -15.58
N GLN A 260 7.63 10.28 -15.63
CA GLN A 260 7.65 9.47 -16.85
C GLN A 260 6.59 10.01 -17.81
N TYR A 261 6.99 10.56 -18.95
CA TYR A 261 6.10 11.18 -19.91
C TYR A 261 5.28 10.16 -20.72
N ASN A 262 5.90 9.03 -21.08
CA ASN A 262 5.18 7.94 -21.75
C ASN A 262 4.34 7.16 -20.73
N ILE A 263 3.01 7.20 -20.88
CA ILE A 263 2.06 6.57 -19.95
C ILE A 263 1.88 5.09 -20.31
N GLU A 264 2.99 4.35 -20.15
CA GLU A 264 3.10 2.90 -20.37
C GLU A 264 3.96 2.26 -19.28
N GLU A 265 3.95 0.92 -19.19
CA GLU A 265 4.83 0.21 -18.26
C GLU A 265 6.31 0.45 -18.59
N ASN A 266 7.09 0.79 -17.59
CA ASN A 266 8.53 0.85 -17.70
C ASN A 266 9.13 -0.56 -17.64
N LEU A 267 9.43 -1.13 -18.80
CA LEU A 267 9.88 -2.52 -18.92
C LEU A 267 11.18 -2.81 -18.17
N LEU A 268 12.09 -1.83 -18.04
CA LEU A 268 13.33 -1.99 -17.27
C LEU A 268 13.03 -2.07 -15.76
N ALA A 269 12.13 -1.23 -15.25
CA ALA A 269 11.69 -1.29 -13.87
C ALA A 269 10.96 -2.60 -13.57
N VAL A 270 10.05 -3.02 -14.45
CA VAL A 270 9.35 -4.31 -14.33
C VAL A 270 10.34 -5.48 -14.29
N LYS A 271 11.37 -5.49 -15.16
CA LYS A 271 12.41 -6.53 -15.14
C LYS A 271 13.18 -6.56 -13.81
N ARG A 272 13.52 -5.39 -13.25
CA ARG A 272 14.21 -5.29 -11.94
C ARG A 272 13.32 -5.80 -10.80
N ILE A 273 12.04 -5.43 -10.80
CA ILE A 273 11.06 -5.88 -9.79
C ILE A 273 10.87 -7.40 -9.86
N LYS A 274 10.72 -7.96 -11.06
CA LYS A 274 10.65 -9.42 -11.24
C LYS A 274 11.89 -10.12 -10.68
N LYS A 275 13.10 -9.59 -10.98
CA LYS A 275 14.34 -10.12 -10.44
C LYS A 275 14.38 -10.07 -8.90
N TYR A 276 13.87 -8.98 -8.29
CA TYR A 276 13.76 -8.86 -6.84
C TYR A 276 12.88 -9.97 -6.25
N TYR A 277 11.68 -10.20 -6.81
CA TYR A 277 10.78 -11.25 -6.34
C TYR A 277 11.35 -12.66 -6.55
N LEU A 278 11.98 -12.94 -7.69
CA LEU A 278 12.62 -14.24 -7.95
C LEU A 278 13.76 -14.53 -6.97
N ASN A 279 14.60 -13.54 -6.66
CA ASN A 279 15.66 -13.69 -5.66
C ASN A 279 15.11 -13.92 -4.24
N LYS A 280 13.98 -13.30 -3.90
CA LYS A 280 13.29 -13.49 -2.61
C LYS A 280 12.62 -14.86 -2.53
N SER A 281 12.17 -15.41 -3.64
CA SER A 281 11.45 -16.69 -3.74
C SER A 281 12.33 -17.92 -3.81
N SER A 282 13.66 -17.78 -3.75
CA SER A 282 14.62 -18.90 -3.75
C SER A 282 14.51 -19.85 -2.53
N LYS A 283 13.43 -19.74 -1.74
CA LYS A 283 13.02 -20.73 -0.75
C LYS A 283 12.34 -21.92 -1.46
N PRO A 284 12.64 -23.17 -1.08
CA PRO A 284 12.29 -24.41 -1.81
C PRO A 284 10.80 -24.65 -2.11
N LYS A 285 9.89 -23.95 -1.42
CA LYS A 285 8.43 -24.10 -1.61
C LYS A 285 7.92 -23.65 -3.00
N ASN A 286 8.55 -22.65 -3.62
CA ASN A 286 8.08 -22.14 -4.91
C ASN A 286 8.62 -22.95 -6.09
N PHE A 287 9.77 -23.61 -5.93
CA PHE A 287 10.30 -24.54 -6.92
C PHE A 287 9.41 -25.79 -7.07
N ILE A 288 8.91 -26.31 -5.96
CA ILE A 288 7.95 -27.43 -5.94
C ILE A 288 6.62 -27.01 -6.58
N ARG A 289 6.13 -25.80 -6.30
CA ARG A 289 4.92 -25.24 -6.93
C ARG A 289 5.06 -25.08 -8.44
N ALA A 290 6.19 -24.58 -8.92
CA ALA A 290 6.49 -24.44 -10.34
C ALA A 290 6.57 -25.81 -11.04
N LEU A 291 7.19 -26.79 -10.42
CA LEU A 291 7.23 -28.17 -10.92
C LEU A 291 5.84 -28.80 -10.98
N ILE A 292 5.02 -28.66 -9.94
CA ILE A 292 3.66 -29.19 -9.91
C ILE A 292 2.77 -28.51 -10.99
N SER A 293 2.92 -27.20 -11.21
CA SER A 293 2.16 -26.48 -12.26
C SER A 293 2.58 -26.93 -13.66
N PHE A 294 3.86 -27.22 -13.86
CA PHE A 294 4.39 -27.68 -15.13
C PHE A 294 3.90 -29.11 -15.48
N PHE A 295 3.86 -30.02 -14.49
CA PHE A 295 3.50 -31.42 -14.74
C PHE A 295 2.00 -31.72 -14.66
N LEU A 296 1.22 -30.98 -13.85
CA LEU A 296 -0.20 -31.30 -13.58
C LEU A 296 -1.20 -30.29 -14.19
N GLY A 297 -0.70 -29.25 -14.80
CA GLY A 297 -1.53 -28.17 -15.34
C GLY A 297 -2.19 -27.31 -14.25
N ASN A 298 -2.40 -26.01 -14.56
CA ASN A 298 -2.88 -25.02 -13.60
C ASN A 298 -4.27 -25.31 -13.00
N LYS A 299 -5.12 -26.00 -13.76
CA LYS A 299 -6.51 -26.32 -13.33
C LYS A 299 -6.57 -27.36 -12.20
N LEU A 300 -5.67 -28.34 -12.23
CA LEU A 300 -5.56 -29.37 -11.20
C LEU A 300 -4.84 -28.83 -9.96
N LEU A 301 -3.81 -27.97 -10.16
CA LEU A 301 -3.11 -27.30 -9.08
C LEU A 301 -4.05 -26.44 -8.22
N ARG A 302 -4.96 -25.70 -8.86
CA ARG A 302 -6.01 -24.91 -8.16
C ARG A 302 -6.92 -25.79 -7.31
N LYS A 303 -7.36 -26.93 -7.85
CA LYS A 303 -8.20 -27.89 -7.07
C LYS A 303 -7.42 -28.45 -5.89
N ILE A 304 -6.17 -28.83 -6.08
CA ILE A 304 -5.30 -29.36 -5.02
C ILE A 304 -4.98 -28.28 -3.98
N GLU A 305 -4.69 -27.04 -4.38
CA GLU A 305 -4.45 -25.93 -3.44
C GLU A 305 -5.69 -25.61 -2.59
N VAL A 306 -6.89 -25.63 -3.18
CA VAL A 306 -8.14 -25.43 -2.45
C VAL A 306 -8.39 -26.59 -1.47
N ILE A 307 -8.09 -27.84 -1.86
CA ILE A 307 -8.26 -29.02 -1.02
C ILE A 307 -7.20 -29.06 0.10
N LEU A 308 -5.93 -28.87 -0.22
CA LEU A 308 -4.85 -28.87 0.79
C LEU A 308 -5.02 -27.73 1.79
N ARG A 309 -5.53 -26.59 1.36
CA ARG A 309 -5.83 -25.47 2.23
C ARG A 309 -7.01 -25.71 3.17
N LYS A 310 -7.93 -26.67 2.81
CA LYS A 310 -9.02 -27.12 3.70
C LYS A 310 -8.60 -28.22 4.68
N ILE A 311 -7.50 -28.93 4.43
CA ILE A 311 -7.03 -30.07 5.25
C ILE A 311 -5.98 -29.64 6.29
N ILE A 312 -5.29 -28.51 6.08
CA ILE A 312 -4.21 -28.00 6.96
C ILE A 312 -4.78 -27.05 8.06
N ASN A 313 -6.09 -26.90 8.09
CA ASN A 313 -6.87 -26.38 9.21
C ASN A 313 -7.64 -27.54 9.81
#